data_e5f16cb479a60a9494979c60fc89bbbf
#
_entry.id   e5f16cb479a60a9494979c60fc89bbbf
#
_cell.length_a   1.000
_cell.length_b   1.000
_cell.length_c   1.000
_cell.angle_alpha   90.00
_cell.angle_beta   90.00
_cell.angle_gamma   90.00
#
_symmetry.space_group_name_H-M   'P 1'
#
loop_
_entity.id
_entity.type
_entity.pdbx_description
1 polymer ?
#
loop_
_entity_poly.entity_id
_entity_poly.type
_entity_poly.pdbx_seq_one_letter_code
_entity_poly.pdbx_strand_id
1 'polypeptide(L)'
;MNFGEAIKALKEGKRVARTGWNGKGMFLYLINGREFQNALKYGYGEYEHEPTITSSIAMKTAQNTIVVGWLASQTDMLADDWIIIE
;
A
#
# COMPACT_ATOMS: atom_id res chain seq x y z
N MET A 1 11.61 -8.39 -9.73
CA MET A 1 10.54 -9.39 -9.57
C MET A 1 9.24 -8.92 -10.23
N ASN A 2 8.31 -9.82 -10.47
CA ASN A 2 7.03 -9.47 -11.07
C ASN A 2 6.06 -8.89 -10.04
N PHE A 3 4.90 -8.42 -10.52
CA PHE A 3 3.91 -7.79 -9.66
C PHE A 3 3.31 -8.75 -8.62
N GLY A 4 3.10 -10.02 -8.99
CA GLY A 4 2.60 -11.02 -8.05
C GLY A 4 3.55 -11.20 -6.86
N GLU A 5 4.84 -11.23 -7.13
CA GLU A 5 5.87 -11.30 -6.08
C GLU A 5 5.91 -10.02 -5.24
N ALA A 6 5.69 -8.86 -5.86
CA ALA A 6 5.59 -7.60 -5.13
C ALA A 6 4.38 -7.59 -4.18
N ILE A 7 3.23 -8.09 -4.62
CA ILE A 7 2.04 -8.20 -3.78
C ILE A 7 2.30 -9.14 -2.59
N LYS A 8 2.96 -10.26 -2.83
CA LYS A 8 3.34 -11.18 -1.77
C LYS A 8 4.23 -10.48 -0.73
N ALA A 9 5.21 -9.72 -1.20
CA ALA A 9 6.11 -8.97 -0.31
C ALA A 9 5.34 -7.92 0.52
N LEU A 10 4.38 -7.22 -0.09
CA LEU A 10 3.51 -6.27 0.61
C LEU A 10 2.74 -6.97 1.74
N LYS A 11 2.19 -8.15 1.47
CA LYS A 11 1.44 -8.92 2.47
C LYS A 11 2.34 -9.40 3.62
N GLU A 12 3.62 -9.50 3.39
CA GLU A 12 4.62 -9.84 4.41
C GLU A 12 5.11 -8.61 5.19
N GLY A 13 4.56 -7.43 4.91
CA GLY A 13 4.92 -6.19 5.59
C GLY A 13 6.14 -5.47 5.00
N LYS A 14 6.57 -5.86 3.82
CA LYS A 14 7.73 -5.25 3.16
C LYS A 14 7.30 -4.08 2.28
N ARG A 15 8.24 -3.18 2.02
CA ARG A 15 8.03 -2.07 1.08
C ARG A 15 8.53 -2.49 -0.28
N VAL A 16 7.82 -2.08 -1.34
CA VAL A 16 8.21 -2.40 -2.72
C VAL A 16 8.16 -1.15 -3.57
N ALA A 17 8.91 -1.17 -4.65
CA ALA A 17 8.93 -0.10 -5.64
C ALA A 17 9.32 -0.65 -6.99
N ARG A 18 9.14 0.15 -8.04
CA ARG A 18 9.64 -0.17 -9.37
C ARG A 18 10.88 0.65 -9.66
N THR A 19 11.90 0.01 -10.23
CA THR A 19 13.11 0.75 -10.64
C THR A 19 12.81 1.73 -11.76
N GLY A 20 11.79 1.48 -12.57
CA GLY A 20 11.37 2.35 -13.67
C GLY A 20 10.57 3.59 -13.26
N TRP A 21 10.22 3.74 -11.99
CA TRP A 21 9.51 4.93 -11.54
C TRP A 21 10.44 6.16 -11.57
N ASN A 22 9.88 7.30 -12.03
CA ASN A 22 10.66 8.52 -12.22
C ASN A 22 10.94 9.30 -10.94
N GLY A 23 10.17 9.07 -9.89
CA GLY A 23 10.31 9.79 -8.62
C GLY A 23 11.25 9.07 -7.66
N LYS A 24 12.13 9.82 -7.01
CA LYS A 24 13.04 9.27 -6.00
C LYS A 24 12.31 9.02 -4.70
N GLY A 25 12.64 7.91 -4.06
CA GLY A 25 12.12 7.58 -2.73
C GLY A 25 10.68 7.14 -2.73
N MET A 26 10.10 6.85 -3.89
CA MET A 26 8.74 6.31 -3.98
C MET A 26 8.73 4.85 -3.57
N PHE A 27 7.74 4.46 -2.79
CA PHE A 27 7.53 3.04 -2.46
C PHE A 27 6.08 2.80 -2.08
N LEU A 28 5.69 1.54 -2.13
CA LEU A 28 4.38 1.07 -1.66
C LEU A 28 4.56 0.30 -0.36
N TYR A 29 3.53 0.33 0.47
CA TYR A 29 3.43 -0.55 1.63
C TYR A 29 1.96 -0.85 1.92
N LEU A 30 1.72 -1.92 2.68
CA LEU A 30 0.37 -2.33 3.03
C LEU A 30 -0.05 -1.67 4.34
N ILE A 31 -1.19 -1.00 4.32
CA ILE A 31 -1.83 -0.47 5.52
C ILE A 31 -2.78 -1.55 6.04
N ASN A 32 -2.59 -1.98 7.28
CA ASN A 32 -3.50 -2.89 7.94
C ASN A 32 -4.79 -2.15 8.31
N GLY A 33 -5.92 -2.66 7.84
CA GLY A 33 -7.21 -1.97 8.01
C GLY A 33 -7.61 -1.80 9.47
N ARG A 34 -7.36 -2.80 10.32
CA ARG A 34 -7.68 -2.74 11.75
C ARG A 34 -6.84 -1.68 12.48
N GLU A 35 -5.55 -1.65 12.21
CA GLU A 35 -4.66 -0.66 12.81
C GLU A 35 -5.01 0.74 12.36
N PHE A 36 -5.33 0.91 11.08
CA PHE A 36 -5.75 2.19 10.52
C PHE A 36 -7.05 2.66 11.15
N GLN A 37 -8.00 1.76 11.32
CA GLN A 37 -9.29 2.05 11.96
C GLN A 37 -9.10 2.48 13.41
N ASN A 38 -8.21 1.80 14.16
CA ASN A 38 -7.86 2.17 15.52
C ASN A 38 -7.22 3.55 15.60
N ALA A 39 -6.32 3.86 14.68
CA ALA A 39 -5.63 5.16 14.63
C ALA A 39 -6.58 6.32 14.34
N LEU A 40 -7.61 6.09 13.53
CA LEU A 40 -8.62 7.11 13.22
C LEU A 40 -9.54 7.39 14.39
N LYS A 41 -9.56 6.53 15.41
CA LYS A 41 -10.51 6.63 16.53
C LYS A 41 -11.95 6.76 16.04
N TYR A 42 -12.23 6.09 14.96
CA TYR A 42 -13.56 6.05 14.37
C TYR A 42 -14.53 5.46 15.39
N GLY A 43 -15.77 5.96 15.45
CA GLY A 43 -16.75 5.62 16.46
C GLY A 43 -17.12 4.15 16.61
N TYR A 44 -16.16 3.36 17.03
CA TYR A 44 -16.29 1.93 17.19
C TYR A 44 -17.35 1.55 18.19
N GLY A 45 -18.21 0.64 17.78
CA GLY A 45 -19.25 0.13 18.65
C GLY A 45 -20.41 1.09 18.88
N GLU A 46 -20.43 2.21 18.15
CA GLU A 46 -21.53 3.14 18.21
C GLU A 46 -22.74 2.66 17.40
N TYR A 47 -22.49 1.81 16.42
CA TYR A 47 -23.53 1.33 15.50
C TYR A 47 -23.48 -0.19 15.39
N GLU A 48 -24.65 -0.81 15.38
CA GLU A 48 -24.79 -2.24 15.07
C GLU A 48 -24.35 -2.48 13.63
N HIS A 49 -23.61 -3.54 13.36
CA HIS A 49 -23.10 -3.89 12.04
C HIS A 49 -22.23 -2.81 11.42
N GLU A 50 -21.43 -2.14 12.25
CA GLU A 50 -20.51 -1.10 11.80
C GLU A 50 -19.53 -1.67 10.76
N PRO A 51 -19.33 -0.97 9.64
CA PRO A 51 -18.39 -1.44 8.62
C PRO A 51 -16.95 -1.37 9.15
N THR A 52 -16.14 -2.33 8.71
CA THR A 52 -14.72 -2.37 9.05
C THR A 52 -13.90 -1.79 7.89
N ILE A 53 -12.74 -1.22 8.21
CA ILE A 53 -11.83 -0.74 7.18
C ILE A 53 -10.96 -1.91 6.71
N THR A 54 -10.99 -2.18 5.41
CA THR A 54 -10.14 -3.21 4.81
C THR A 54 -8.70 -2.71 4.68
N SER A 55 -7.76 -3.64 4.63
CA SER A 55 -6.38 -3.30 4.32
C SER A 55 -6.28 -2.72 2.92
N SER A 56 -5.35 -1.79 2.71
CA SER A 56 -5.15 -1.14 1.42
C SER A 56 -3.67 -0.89 1.17
N ILE A 57 -3.33 -0.71 -0.10
CA ILE A 57 -1.97 -0.36 -0.50
C ILE A 57 -1.84 1.16 -0.48
N ALA A 58 -0.81 1.66 0.18
CA ALA A 58 -0.49 3.08 0.20
C ALA A 58 0.80 3.34 -0.55
N MET A 59 0.94 4.55 -1.07
CA MET A 59 2.15 4.98 -1.74
C MET A 59 2.77 6.16 -1.00
N LYS A 60 4.06 6.06 -0.71
CA LYS A 60 4.87 7.21 -0.35
C LYS A 60 5.34 7.84 -1.65
N THR A 61 4.96 9.09 -1.89
CA THR A 61 5.25 9.81 -3.13
C THR A 61 6.63 10.45 -3.12
N ALA A 62 7.08 10.90 -4.29
CA ALA A 62 8.34 11.64 -4.42
C ALA A 62 8.31 12.98 -3.66
N GLN A 63 7.14 13.54 -3.40
CA GLN A 63 6.93 14.77 -2.64
C GLN A 63 6.85 14.52 -1.12
N ASN A 64 7.18 13.32 -0.68
CA ASN A 64 7.16 12.93 0.73
C ASN A 64 5.77 12.99 1.38
N THR A 65 4.75 12.62 0.61
CA THR A 65 3.37 12.47 1.09
C THR A 65 2.94 11.02 1.00
N ILE A 66 1.94 10.65 1.77
CA ILE A 66 1.35 9.30 1.73
C ILE A 66 -0.03 9.38 1.08
N VAL A 67 -0.23 8.59 0.03
CA VAL A 67 -1.53 8.42 -0.61
C VAL A 67 -2.06 7.06 -0.20
N VAL A 68 -3.20 7.03 0.47
CA VAL A 68 -3.87 5.78 0.89
C VAL A 68 -4.80 5.33 -0.24
N GLY A 69 -4.66 4.08 -0.65
CA GLY A 69 -5.48 3.54 -1.71
C GLY A 69 -4.85 3.67 -3.09
N TRP A 70 -3.59 3.30 -3.22
CA TRP A 70 -2.89 3.30 -4.51
C TRP A 70 -3.53 2.31 -5.49
N LEU A 71 -3.74 2.76 -6.72
CA LEU A 71 -4.28 1.94 -7.80
C LEU A 71 -3.18 1.58 -8.80
N ALA A 72 -3.01 0.30 -9.07
CA ALA A 72 -2.02 -0.17 -10.04
C ALA A 72 -2.50 0.10 -11.47
N SER A 73 -1.64 0.70 -12.28
CA SER A 73 -1.86 0.78 -13.72
C SER A 73 -1.56 -0.57 -14.36
N GLN A 74 -1.99 -0.76 -15.62
CA GLN A 74 -1.61 -1.97 -16.34
C GLN A 74 -0.09 -2.06 -16.50
N THR A 75 0.57 -0.94 -16.72
CA THR A 75 2.04 -0.90 -16.82
C THR A 75 2.67 -1.42 -15.52
N ASP A 76 2.14 -1.03 -14.38
CA ASP A 76 2.64 -1.51 -13.09
C ASP A 76 2.37 -3.00 -12.90
N MET A 77 1.18 -3.47 -13.27
CA MET A 77 0.80 -4.88 -13.11
C MET A 77 1.62 -5.82 -13.99
N LEU A 78 2.05 -5.35 -15.15
CA LEU A 78 2.78 -6.17 -16.14
C LEU A 78 4.30 -5.98 -16.02
N ALA A 79 4.77 -5.10 -15.17
CA ALA A 79 6.20 -4.83 -15.03
C ALA A 79 6.93 -5.96 -14.31
N ASP A 80 8.20 -6.14 -14.67
CA ASP A 80 9.10 -7.12 -14.05
C ASP A 80 10.23 -6.46 -13.25
N ASP A 81 10.18 -5.14 -13.09
CA ASP A 81 11.21 -4.35 -12.42
C ASP A 81 10.87 -4.01 -10.96
N TRP A 82 9.98 -4.76 -10.35
CA TRP A 82 9.65 -4.58 -8.95
C TRP A 82 10.82 -5.00 -8.06
N ILE A 83 11.05 -4.24 -7.00
CA ILE A 83 12.12 -4.51 -6.01
C ILE A 83 11.57 -4.32 -4.61
N ILE A 84 12.21 -4.97 -3.64
CA ILE A 84 11.94 -4.75 -2.23
C ILE A 84 12.84 -3.62 -1.76
N ILE A 85 12.25 -2.66 -1.06
CA ILE A 85 12.98 -1.54 -0.44
C ILE A 85 13.28 -1.92 1.01
N GLU A 86 14.54 -1.93 1.34
CA GLU A 86 14.98 -2.26 2.70
C GLU A 86 15.24 -1.03 3.57
#